data_cf8b650ad1569cd21e4bed22c983bf3b
#
_entry.id   cf8b650ad1569cd21e4bed22c983bf3b
#
_cell.length_a   1.000
_cell.length_b   1.000
_cell.length_c   1.000
_cell.angle_alpha   90.00
_cell.angle_beta   90.00
_cell.angle_gamma   90.00
#
_symmetry.space_group_name_H-M   'P 1'
#
loop_
_entity.id
_entity.type
_entity.pdbx_description
1 polymer ?
#
loop_
_entity_poly.entity_id
_entity_poly.type
_entity_poly.pdbx_seq_one_letter_code
_entity_poly.pdbx_strand_id
1 'polypeptide(L)'
;VKESDVNLKIVQKLQGLFADAGFRVVLTRKNQGGLYGLPTQGYKRRDMEKRREIIQEAQPNLVISVHQNNFLADRTRYGGQVFFREGDENSVAFAESIQPRLNELSGRDVAALKGYFFMLECTDAPSVLVECGFLSNAREEQLLLSDEYQNKIADAIFKGTLSYLC
;
A
#
# COMPACT_ATOMS: atom_id res chain seq x y z
N VAL A 1 4.35 -10.51 -14.50
CA VAL A 1 3.36 -10.06 -13.50
C VAL A 1 3.37 -8.55 -13.44
N LYS A 2 2.20 -7.94 -13.48
CA LYS A 2 2.07 -6.50 -13.33
C LYS A 2 1.83 -6.15 -11.87
N GLU A 3 2.67 -5.30 -11.32
CA GLU A 3 2.50 -4.76 -9.97
C GLU A 3 1.09 -4.18 -9.76
N SER A 4 0.62 -3.41 -10.74
CA SER A 4 -0.69 -2.75 -10.66
C SER A 4 -1.87 -3.71 -10.49
N ASP A 5 -1.78 -4.91 -11.05
CA ASP A 5 -2.85 -5.92 -10.94
C ASP A 5 -2.88 -6.52 -9.53
N VAL A 6 -1.70 -6.79 -8.96
CA VAL A 6 -1.58 -7.30 -7.59
C VAL A 6 -2.03 -6.24 -6.59
N ASN A 7 -1.58 -4.98 -6.78
CA ASN A 7 -1.99 -3.86 -5.94
C ASN A 7 -3.51 -3.71 -5.88
N LEU A 8 -4.17 -3.76 -7.03
CA LEU A 8 -5.62 -3.60 -7.12
C LEU A 8 -6.36 -4.73 -6.38
N LYS A 9 -5.91 -5.97 -6.53
CA LYS A 9 -6.53 -7.12 -5.84
C LYS A 9 -6.43 -6.99 -4.34
N ILE A 10 -5.26 -6.62 -3.83
CA ILE A 10 -5.05 -6.42 -2.38
C ILE A 10 -5.91 -5.26 -1.87
N VAL A 11 -5.93 -4.14 -2.60
CA VAL A 11 -6.73 -2.97 -2.23
C VAL A 11 -8.22 -3.28 -2.21
N GLN A 12 -8.74 -4.06 -3.16
CA GLN A 12 -10.14 -4.46 -3.17
C GLN A 12 -10.51 -5.33 -1.96
N LYS A 13 -9.62 -6.23 -1.55
CA LYS A 13 -9.81 -7.03 -0.32
C LYS A 13 -9.79 -6.14 0.92
N LEU A 14 -8.86 -5.21 0.96
CA LEU A 14 -8.73 -4.25 2.05
C LEU A 14 -9.97 -3.33 2.13
N GLN A 15 -10.48 -2.87 0.99
CA GLN A 15 -11.71 -2.10 0.91
C GLN A 15 -12.88 -2.84 1.55
N GLY A 16 -13.03 -4.13 1.25
CA GLY A 16 -14.08 -4.97 1.83
C GLY A 16 -13.99 -5.03 3.36
N LEU A 17 -12.80 -5.24 3.89
CA LEU A 17 -12.55 -5.30 5.33
C LEU A 17 -12.92 -3.98 6.01
N PHE A 18 -12.48 -2.85 5.47
CA PHE A 18 -12.78 -1.54 6.02
C PHE A 18 -14.26 -1.18 5.90
N ALA A 19 -14.87 -1.43 4.75
CA ALA A 19 -16.29 -1.16 4.54
C ALA A 19 -17.18 -1.96 5.50
N ASP A 20 -16.89 -3.24 5.69
CA ASP A 20 -17.62 -4.10 6.63
C ASP A 20 -17.46 -3.63 8.08
N ALA A 21 -16.36 -2.96 8.40
CA ALA A 21 -16.12 -2.39 9.73
C ALA A 21 -16.72 -0.97 9.89
N GLY A 22 -17.43 -0.46 8.88
CA GLY A 22 -18.12 0.83 8.94
C GLY A 22 -17.30 2.03 8.48
N PHE A 23 -16.14 1.82 7.87
CA PHE A 23 -15.33 2.91 7.32
C PHE A 23 -15.86 3.35 5.96
N ARG A 24 -15.79 4.66 5.70
CA ARG A 24 -15.95 5.19 4.35
C ARG A 24 -14.63 5.02 3.62
N VAL A 25 -14.64 4.30 2.51
CA VAL A 25 -13.43 4.01 1.73
C VAL A 25 -13.52 4.67 0.36
N VAL A 26 -12.47 5.39 0.00
CA VAL A 26 -12.32 5.99 -1.33
C VAL A 26 -11.08 5.40 -1.99
N LEU A 27 -11.26 4.79 -3.16
CA LEU A 27 -10.16 4.25 -3.95
C LEU A 27 -9.76 5.25 -5.03
N THR A 28 -8.45 5.41 -5.24
CA THR A 28 -7.94 6.23 -6.35
C THR A 28 -8.07 5.53 -7.71
N ARG A 29 -8.24 4.18 -7.69
CA ARG A 29 -8.41 3.36 -8.89
C ARG A 29 -9.31 2.17 -8.57
N LYS A 30 -10.26 1.86 -9.45
CA LYS A 30 -11.25 0.78 -9.24
C LYS A 30 -11.11 -0.38 -10.22
N ASN A 31 -10.33 -0.21 -11.28
CA ASN A 31 -10.11 -1.22 -12.31
C ASN A 31 -8.66 -1.21 -12.78
N GLN A 32 -8.31 -2.10 -13.70
CA GLN A 32 -6.94 -2.26 -14.19
C GLN A 32 -6.46 -1.14 -15.10
N GLY A 33 -7.36 -0.28 -15.60
CA GLY A 33 -6.98 0.89 -16.37
C GLY A 33 -6.40 2.00 -15.51
N GLY A 34 -5.53 2.82 -16.09
CA GLY A 34 -5.10 4.08 -15.48
C GLY A 34 -6.25 5.08 -15.47
N LEU A 35 -6.09 6.19 -14.76
CA LEU A 35 -7.13 7.23 -14.66
C LEU A 35 -7.35 8.00 -15.96
N TYR A 36 -6.41 7.92 -16.90
CA TYR A 36 -6.43 8.61 -18.17
C TYR A 36 -6.34 7.68 -19.39
N GLY A 37 -6.63 6.39 -19.24
CA GLY A 37 -6.69 5.46 -20.36
C GLY A 37 -5.33 5.21 -21.04
N LEU A 38 -5.16 5.68 -22.29
CA LEU A 38 -3.97 5.38 -23.08
C LEU A 38 -2.72 6.12 -22.58
N PRO A 39 -1.56 5.44 -22.50
CA PRO A 39 -0.30 6.08 -22.16
C PRO A 39 0.13 7.09 -23.25
N THR A 40 0.32 8.33 -22.85
CA THR A 40 0.83 9.42 -23.68
C THR A 40 1.94 10.15 -22.94
N GLN A 41 2.60 11.09 -23.59
CA GLN A 41 3.61 11.92 -22.93
C GLN A 41 3.00 12.60 -21.69
N GLY A 42 3.69 12.50 -20.53
CA GLY A 42 3.21 13.04 -19.28
C GLY A 42 2.11 12.24 -18.59
N TYR A 43 1.76 11.06 -19.11
CA TYR A 43 0.72 10.19 -18.55
C TYR A 43 0.91 9.92 -17.05
N LYS A 44 2.11 9.51 -16.64
CA LYS A 44 2.38 9.20 -15.24
C LYS A 44 2.17 10.41 -14.32
N ARG A 45 2.62 11.58 -14.76
CA ARG A 45 2.46 12.81 -13.98
C ARG A 45 0.97 13.17 -13.83
N ARG A 46 0.19 13.11 -14.92
CA ARG A 46 -1.25 13.37 -14.86
C ARG A 46 -1.99 12.39 -13.98
N ASP A 47 -1.61 11.12 -14.03
CA ASP A 47 -2.17 10.05 -13.18
C ASP A 47 -1.91 10.35 -11.70
N MET A 48 -0.69 10.72 -11.34
CA MET A 48 -0.32 11.07 -9.98
C MET A 48 -1.04 12.33 -9.48
N GLU A 49 -1.13 13.36 -10.30
CA GLU A 49 -1.88 14.58 -9.97
C GLU A 49 -3.36 14.30 -9.76
N LYS A 50 -3.95 13.43 -10.58
CA LYS A 50 -5.36 13.03 -10.42
C LYS A 50 -5.57 12.26 -9.12
N ARG A 51 -4.64 11.40 -8.75
CA ARG A 51 -4.69 10.70 -7.45
C ARG A 51 -4.63 11.67 -6.29
N ARG A 52 -3.76 12.69 -6.37
CA ARG A 52 -3.70 13.76 -5.37
C ARG A 52 -5.06 14.46 -5.23
N GLU A 53 -5.68 14.84 -6.34
CA GLU A 53 -7.01 15.49 -6.33
C GLU A 53 -8.06 14.62 -5.64
N ILE A 54 -8.11 13.33 -5.98
CA ILE A 54 -9.04 12.37 -5.35
C ILE A 54 -8.82 12.30 -3.85
N ILE A 55 -7.56 12.23 -3.41
CA ILE A 55 -7.21 12.17 -1.99
C ILE A 55 -7.62 13.47 -1.28
N GLN A 56 -7.29 14.62 -1.85
CA GLN A 56 -7.62 15.91 -1.24
C GLN A 56 -9.13 16.15 -1.16
N GLU A 57 -9.88 15.78 -2.21
CA GLU A 57 -11.34 15.88 -2.21
C GLU A 57 -12.00 14.95 -1.19
N ALA A 58 -11.40 13.78 -0.97
CA ALA A 58 -11.92 12.81 0.00
C ALA A 58 -11.79 13.30 1.44
N GLN A 59 -10.87 14.22 1.73
CA GLN A 59 -10.56 14.69 3.10
C GLN A 59 -10.37 13.50 4.06
N PRO A 60 -9.41 12.62 3.80
CA PRO A 60 -9.27 11.37 4.52
C PRO A 60 -8.76 11.57 5.94
N ASN A 61 -9.10 10.64 6.83
CA ASN A 61 -8.48 10.52 8.14
C ASN A 61 -7.16 9.73 8.08
N LEU A 62 -7.03 8.84 7.09
CA LEU A 62 -5.84 8.01 6.85
C LEU A 62 -5.66 7.80 5.36
N VAL A 63 -4.40 7.64 4.94
CA VAL A 63 -4.05 7.26 3.57
C VAL A 63 -3.18 6.01 3.59
N ILE A 64 -3.56 5.00 2.80
CA ILE A 64 -2.79 3.77 2.61
C ILE A 64 -2.51 3.60 1.13
N SER A 65 -1.24 3.60 0.75
CA SER A 65 -0.81 3.31 -0.61
C SER A 65 -0.24 1.89 -0.66
N VAL A 66 -0.73 1.05 -1.57
CA VAL A 66 -0.35 -0.37 -1.66
C VAL A 66 0.47 -0.60 -2.92
N HIS A 67 1.63 -1.18 -2.75
CA HIS A 67 2.61 -1.45 -3.80
C HIS A 67 3.24 -2.82 -3.66
N GLN A 68 3.94 -3.25 -4.70
CA GLN A 68 4.84 -4.41 -4.67
C GLN A 68 6.25 -3.93 -4.97
N ASN A 69 7.22 -4.47 -4.27
CA ASN A 69 8.62 -4.13 -4.49
C ASN A 69 9.21 -4.94 -5.65
N ASN A 70 10.26 -4.42 -6.25
CA ASN A 70 10.97 -5.11 -7.33
C ASN A 70 12.44 -4.68 -7.29
N PHE A 71 13.32 -5.61 -6.95
CA PHE A 71 14.75 -5.33 -6.84
C PHE A 71 15.55 -6.39 -7.58
N LEU A 72 15.80 -6.15 -8.86
CA LEU A 72 16.43 -7.12 -9.76
C LEU A 72 17.90 -7.38 -9.46
N ALA A 73 18.57 -6.43 -8.80
CA ALA A 73 19.97 -6.58 -8.41
C ALA A 73 20.18 -7.66 -7.34
N ASP A 74 19.15 -7.94 -6.55
CA ASP A 74 19.19 -8.99 -5.53
C ASP A 74 17.80 -9.64 -5.40
N ARG A 75 17.60 -10.74 -6.13
CA ARG A 75 16.34 -11.48 -6.15
C ARG A 75 16.09 -12.34 -4.92
N THR A 76 17.01 -12.34 -3.95
CA THR A 76 16.82 -13.03 -2.68
C THR A 76 16.04 -12.20 -1.66
N ARG A 77 15.88 -10.90 -1.90
CA ARG A 77 15.12 -10.02 -1.03
C ARG A 77 13.65 -10.43 -0.97
N TYR A 78 13.07 -10.35 0.23
CA TYR A 78 11.69 -10.74 0.47
C TYR A 78 11.11 -9.99 1.68
N GLY A 79 9.78 -10.07 1.83
CA GLY A 79 9.04 -9.53 2.96
C GLY A 79 8.47 -8.14 2.72
N GLY A 80 7.46 -7.81 3.50
CA GLY A 80 6.78 -6.53 3.43
C GLY A 80 7.57 -5.41 4.14
N GLN A 81 7.43 -4.20 3.61
CA GLN A 81 8.06 -3.00 4.18
C GLN A 81 7.05 -1.86 4.17
N VAL A 82 6.85 -1.24 5.33
CA VAL A 82 6.00 -0.05 5.44
C VAL A 82 6.88 1.19 5.48
N PHE A 83 6.50 2.19 4.68
CA PHE A 83 7.12 3.51 4.65
C PHE A 83 6.16 4.56 5.20
N PHE A 84 6.69 5.54 5.90
CA PHE A 84 5.93 6.66 6.46
C PHE A 84 6.50 8.00 5.98
N ARG A 85 5.67 9.04 6.04
CA ARG A 85 6.11 10.41 5.77
C ARG A 85 7.05 10.88 6.87
N GLU A 86 8.24 11.38 6.48
CA GLU A 86 9.21 11.91 7.40
C GLU A 86 8.65 13.14 8.15
N GLY A 87 8.97 13.27 9.42
CA GLY A 87 8.57 14.43 10.24
C GLY A 87 7.12 14.40 10.72
N ASP A 88 6.39 13.31 10.49
CA ASP A 88 5.01 13.15 10.93
C ASP A 88 4.90 11.99 11.92
N GLU A 89 4.80 12.31 13.20
CA GLU A 89 4.72 11.32 14.28
C GLU A 89 3.52 10.39 14.14
N ASN A 90 2.39 10.88 13.63
CA ASN A 90 1.21 10.07 13.41
C ASN A 90 1.41 9.04 12.30
N SER A 91 2.07 9.43 11.20
CA SER A 91 2.43 8.49 10.14
C SER A 91 3.43 7.43 10.62
N VAL A 92 4.40 7.82 11.46
CA VAL A 92 5.33 6.88 12.10
C VAL A 92 4.58 5.85 12.93
N ALA A 93 3.72 6.30 13.84
CA ALA A 93 2.94 5.41 14.70
C ALA A 93 2.03 4.48 13.88
N PHE A 94 1.42 5.00 12.82
CA PHE A 94 0.60 4.22 11.91
C PHE A 94 1.42 3.12 11.23
N ALA A 95 2.57 3.47 10.67
CA ALA A 95 3.47 2.50 10.02
C ALA A 95 3.97 1.43 11.01
N GLU A 96 4.35 1.84 12.22
CA GLU A 96 4.81 0.94 13.27
C GLU A 96 3.73 -0.02 13.77
N SER A 97 2.46 0.31 13.57
CA SER A 97 1.33 -0.58 13.89
C SER A 97 1.11 -1.67 12.84
N ILE A 98 1.51 -1.42 11.59
CA ILE A 98 1.35 -2.37 10.49
C ILE A 98 2.59 -3.27 10.33
N GLN A 99 3.79 -2.69 10.42
CA GLN A 99 5.03 -3.41 10.11
C GLN A 99 5.20 -4.74 10.85
N PRO A 100 4.95 -4.84 12.17
CA PRO A 100 5.11 -6.11 12.88
C PRO A 100 4.22 -7.22 12.33
N ARG A 101 3.02 -6.88 11.84
CA ARG A 101 2.09 -7.87 11.29
C ARG A 101 2.55 -8.40 9.94
N LEU A 102 3.19 -7.55 9.12
CA LEU A 102 3.83 -8.01 7.89
C LEU A 102 5.06 -8.86 8.20
N ASN A 103 5.80 -8.53 9.24
CA ASN A 103 6.95 -9.31 9.68
C ASN A 103 6.56 -10.75 10.06
N GLU A 104 5.42 -10.92 10.73
CA GLU A 104 4.90 -12.26 11.07
C GLU A 104 4.64 -13.10 9.81
N LEU A 105 4.12 -12.49 8.74
CA LEU A 105 3.85 -13.22 7.50
C LEU A 105 5.11 -13.68 6.78
N SER A 106 6.16 -12.87 6.80
CA SER A 106 7.39 -13.14 6.06
C SER A 106 8.47 -13.85 6.87
N GLY A 107 8.36 -13.82 8.20
CA GLY A 107 9.41 -14.30 9.09
C GLY A 107 10.59 -13.33 9.23
N ARG A 108 10.42 -12.06 8.82
CA ARG A 108 11.43 -11.02 8.98
C ARG A 108 11.12 -10.17 10.22
N ASP A 109 12.16 -9.54 10.74
CA ASP A 109 12.07 -8.59 11.84
C ASP A 109 12.73 -7.28 11.41
N VAL A 110 11.95 -6.43 10.72
CA VAL A 110 12.41 -5.14 10.22
C VAL A 110 11.53 -4.02 10.77
N ALA A 111 12.10 -2.84 10.91
CA ALA A 111 11.37 -1.64 11.32
C ALA A 111 10.72 -0.96 10.11
N ALA A 112 9.65 -0.22 10.35
CA ALA A 112 9.12 0.73 9.36
C ALA A 112 10.18 1.80 9.07
N LEU A 113 10.19 2.31 7.84
CA LEU A 113 11.18 3.26 7.36
C LEU A 113 10.53 4.55 6.85
N LYS A 114 11.26 5.66 6.95
CA LYS A 114 10.85 6.89 6.26
C LYS A 114 10.98 6.70 4.75
N GLY A 115 10.06 7.29 3.99
CA GLY A 115 10.07 7.22 2.55
C GLY A 115 9.73 8.56 1.90
N TYR A 116 10.26 8.77 0.70
CA TYR A 116 10.03 9.98 -0.09
C TYR A 116 9.18 9.61 -1.30
N PHE A 117 7.87 9.43 -1.06
CA PHE A 117 6.92 9.05 -2.10
C PHE A 117 5.86 10.12 -2.26
N PHE A 118 5.49 10.39 -3.49
CA PHE A 118 4.45 11.35 -3.83
C PHE A 118 3.15 11.11 -3.04
N MET A 119 2.74 9.84 -2.92
CA MET A 119 1.49 9.48 -2.25
C MET A 119 1.49 9.74 -0.74
N LEU A 120 2.66 9.91 -0.13
CA LEU A 120 2.77 10.25 1.29
C LEU A 120 2.62 11.76 1.55
N GLU A 121 2.69 12.58 0.50
CA GLU A 121 2.70 14.03 0.58
C GLU A 121 1.39 14.68 0.08
N CYS A 122 0.37 13.89 -0.22
CA CYS A 122 -0.86 14.42 -0.83
C CYS A 122 -1.80 15.12 0.16
N THR A 123 -1.68 14.83 1.45
CA THR A 123 -2.54 15.36 2.50
C THR A 123 -1.78 15.37 3.83
N ASP A 124 -2.29 16.12 4.81
CA ASP A 124 -1.75 16.15 6.17
C ASP A 124 -2.19 14.96 7.02
N ALA A 125 -3.15 14.16 6.55
CA ALA A 125 -3.58 12.95 7.25
C ALA A 125 -2.42 11.94 7.38
N PRO A 126 -2.40 11.12 8.45
CA PRO A 126 -1.41 10.06 8.57
C PRO A 126 -1.39 9.17 7.33
N SER A 127 -0.22 9.01 6.74
CA SER A 127 -0.06 8.35 5.44
C SER A 127 1.05 7.31 5.49
N VAL A 128 0.76 6.13 4.95
CA VAL A 128 1.73 5.04 4.82
C VAL A 128 1.71 4.49 3.41
N LEU A 129 2.87 3.98 2.98
CA LEU A 129 3.02 3.21 1.75
C LEU A 129 3.50 1.82 2.12
N VAL A 130 2.75 0.81 1.71
CA VAL A 130 3.04 -0.59 2.03
C VAL A 130 3.55 -1.28 0.78
N GLU A 131 4.82 -1.67 0.80
CA GLU A 131 5.40 -2.62 -0.15
C GLU A 131 5.12 -4.01 0.40
N CYS A 132 4.19 -4.75 -0.22
CA CYS A 132 3.69 -5.99 0.34
C CYS A 132 4.68 -7.16 0.25
N GLY A 133 5.61 -7.09 -0.69
CA GLY A 133 6.64 -8.08 -0.93
C GLY A 133 7.36 -7.79 -2.22
N PHE A 134 8.28 -8.69 -2.63
CA PHE A 134 9.13 -8.51 -3.79
C PHE A 134 8.68 -9.38 -4.96
N LEU A 135 8.21 -8.77 -6.04
CA LEU A 135 7.90 -9.48 -7.30
C LEU A 135 9.16 -10.05 -7.96
N SER A 136 10.33 -9.50 -7.64
CA SER A 136 11.62 -9.99 -8.12
C SER A 136 12.07 -11.31 -7.47
N ASN A 137 11.46 -11.69 -6.36
CA ASN A 137 11.69 -12.97 -5.70
C ASN A 137 10.65 -13.98 -6.19
N ALA A 138 11.10 -15.08 -6.81
CA ALA A 138 10.21 -16.05 -7.44
C ALA A 138 9.19 -16.67 -6.47
N ARG A 139 9.61 -16.94 -5.23
CA ARG A 139 8.71 -17.49 -4.20
C ARG A 139 7.67 -16.46 -3.78
N GLU A 140 8.09 -15.23 -3.53
CA GLU A 140 7.15 -14.17 -3.15
C GLU A 140 6.20 -13.81 -4.26
N GLU A 141 6.67 -13.79 -5.51
CA GLU A 141 5.79 -13.57 -6.66
C GLU A 141 4.62 -14.55 -6.67
N GLN A 142 4.89 -15.84 -6.46
CA GLN A 142 3.84 -16.85 -6.39
C GLN A 142 2.89 -16.62 -5.22
N LEU A 143 3.41 -16.27 -4.05
CA LEU A 143 2.58 -15.94 -2.89
C LEU A 143 1.69 -14.73 -3.16
N LEU A 144 2.27 -13.65 -3.71
CA LEU A 144 1.56 -12.42 -4.00
C LEU A 144 0.49 -12.56 -5.08
N LEU A 145 0.61 -13.60 -5.93
CA LEU A 145 -0.41 -13.95 -6.92
C LEU A 145 -1.51 -14.81 -6.32
N SER A 146 -1.32 -15.41 -5.15
CA SER A 146 -2.32 -16.26 -4.54
C SER A 146 -3.36 -15.44 -3.78
N ASP A 147 -4.61 -15.87 -3.90
CA ASP A 147 -5.73 -15.22 -3.21
C ASP A 147 -5.59 -15.32 -1.69
N GLU A 148 -5.15 -16.48 -1.21
CA GLU A 148 -4.93 -16.73 0.22
C GLU A 148 -3.92 -15.75 0.82
N TYR A 149 -2.77 -15.57 0.17
CA TYR A 149 -1.72 -14.68 0.70
C TYR A 149 -2.12 -13.20 0.59
N GLN A 150 -2.83 -12.82 -0.47
CA GLN A 150 -3.39 -11.48 -0.60
C GLN A 150 -4.37 -11.18 0.53
N ASN A 151 -5.19 -12.14 0.93
CA ASN A 151 -6.09 -12.02 2.09
C ASN A 151 -5.30 -11.81 3.39
N LYS A 152 -4.23 -12.56 3.59
CA LYS A 152 -3.36 -12.39 4.77
C LYS A 152 -2.71 -11.01 4.83
N ILE A 153 -2.25 -10.50 3.71
CA ILE A 153 -1.67 -9.14 3.63
C ILE A 153 -2.75 -8.08 3.94
N ALA A 154 -3.90 -8.17 3.30
CA ALA A 154 -5.00 -7.24 3.55
C ALA A 154 -5.43 -7.26 5.02
N ASP A 155 -5.54 -8.44 5.62
CA ASP A 155 -5.86 -8.60 7.04
C ASP A 155 -4.79 -7.97 7.95
N ALA A 156 -3.51 -8.16 7.62
CA ALA A 156 -2.40 -7.57 8.38
C ALA A 156 -2.45 -6.03 8.36
N ILE A 157 -2.69 -5.44 7.19
CA ILE A 157 -2.81 -3.99 7.03
C ILE A 157 -4.05 -3.48 7.80
N PHE A 158 -5.17 -4.16 7.66
CA PHE A 158 -6.41 -3.80 8.33
C PHE A 158 -6.27 -3.84 9.86
N LYS A 159 -5.79 -4.94 10.41
CA LYS A 159 -5.59 -5.10 11.87
C LYS A 159 -4.56 -4.12 12.41
N GLY A 160 -3.48 -3.88 11.68
CA GLY A 160 -2.49 -2.86 12.03
C GLY A 160 -3.10 -1.46 12.08
N THR A 161 -3.96 -1.14 11.12
CA THR A 161 -4.68 0.13 11.08
C THR A 161 -5.64 0.27 12.29
N LEU A 162 -6.40 -0.78 12.61
CA LEU A 162 -7.28 -0.77 13.79
C LEU A 162 -6.47 -0.57 15.08
N SER A 163 -5.32 -1.22 15.20
CA SER A 163 -4.44 -1.05 16.36
C SER A 163 -3.94 0.39 16.50
N TYR A 164 -3.66 1.04 15.39
CA TYR A 164 -3.28 2.46 15.38
C TYR A 164 -4.44 3.36 15.85
N LEU A 165 -5.66 3.07 15.42
CA LEU A 165 -6.84 3.90 15.73
C LEU A 165 -7.40 3.70 17.15
N CYS A 166 -7.06 2.60 17.80
CA CYS A 166 -7.55 2.29 19.14
C CYS A 166 -6.58 2.73 20.26
#